data_9ffce5047950c84ed2ae8656ff9c0cf7
#
_entry.id   9ffce5047950c84ed2ae8656ff9c0cf7
#
_cell.length_a   1.000
_cell.length_b   1.000
_cell.length_c   1.000
_cell.angle_alpha   90.00
_cell.angle_beta   90.00
_cell.angle_gamma   90.00
#
_symmetry.space_group_name_H-M   'P 1'
#
loop_
_entity.id
_entity.type
_entity.pdbx_description
1 polymer ?
#
loop_
_entity_poly.entity_id
_entity_poly.type
_entity_poly.pdbx_seq_one_letter_code
_entity_poly.pdbx_strand_id
1 'polypeptide(L)'
;MKKVDFMLTAFRDGFQSVFGARVFSSDFLPVVEEAAGITHFEAGGGALFQAAYFYSNEDAFRVMDDFRRIAGNNANLQTLARGINVVGLDSQPRDIIKLHAQLMKKHGITTI
;
A
#
# COMPACT_ATOMS: atom_id res chain seq x y z
N MET A 1 -13.97 27.15 -9.30
CA MET A 1 -12.92 26.69 -8.35
C MET A 1 -12.26 25.43 -8.91
N LYS A 2 -10.93 25.33 -8.81
CA LYS A 2 -10.25 24.08 -9.15
C LYS A 2 -10.58 23.04 -8.07
N LYS A 3 -11.04 21.87 -8.47
CA LYS A 3 -11.19 20.73 -7.57
C LYS A 3 -9.80 20.25 -7.15
N VAL A 4 -9.59 20.03 -5.86
CA VAL A 4 -8.36 19.46 -5.29
C VAL A 4 -8.74 18.16 -4.61
N ASP A 5 -8.08 17.10 -4.96
CA ASP A 5 -8.23 15.81 -4.31
C ASP A 5 -7.07 15.60 -3.32
N PHE A 6 -7.38 15.04 -2.16
CA PHE A 6 -6.39 14.72 -1.11
C PHE A 6 -6.11 13.22 -1.11
N MET A 7 -4.84 12.87 -0.94
CA MET A 7 -4.42 11.49 -0.70
C MET A 7 -4.14 11.29 0.79
N LEU A 8 -4.75 10.26 1.36
CA LEU A 8 -4.48 9.84 2.73
C LEU A 8 -3.24 8.93 2.74
N THR A 9 -2.18 9.37 3.39
CA THR A 9 -0.90 8.64 3.49
C THR A 9 -0.69 7.95 4.83
N ALA A 10 -1.66 8.04 5.75
CA ALA A 10 -1.56 7.51 7.11
C ALA A 10 -1.25 6.02 7.14
N PHE A 11 -1.89 5.24 6.25
CA PHE A 11 -1.76 3.78 6.21
C PHE A 11 -0.44 3.26 5.63
N ARG A 12 0.36 4.11 5.02
CA ARG A 12 1.71 3.77 4.57
C ARG A 12 2.76 4.63 5.25
N ASP A 13 2.80 5.93 4.98
CA ASP A 13 3.84 6.81 5.49
C ASP A 13 3.69 7.04 7.00
N GLY A 14 2.48 7.25 7.48
CA GLY A 14 2.19 7.40 8.89
C GLY A 14 2.60 6.16 9.69
N PHE A 15 2.23 4.97 9.23
CA PHE A 15 2.63 3.71 9.89
C PHE A 15 4.13 3.49 9.89
N GLN A 16 4.79 3.79 8.77
CA GLN A 16 6.24 3.67 8.68
C GLN A 16 6.96 4.65 9.62
N SER A 17 6.49 5.87 9.71
CA SER A 17 7.12 6.94 10.50
C SER A 17 6.93 6.77 11.99
N VAL A 18 5.76 6.25 12.44
CA VAL A 18 5.41 6.16 13.85
C VAL A 18 5.65 4.77 14.42
N PHE A 19 5.33 3.72 13.66
CA PHE A 19 5.33 2.32 14.14
C PHE A 19 6.35 1.43 13.40
N GLY A 20 7.20 1.99 12.54
CA GLY A 20 8.07 1.20 11.67
C GLY A 20 7.29 0.24 10.76
N ALA A 21 6.08 0.60 10.37
CA ALA A 21 5.11 -0.19 9.62
C ALA A 21 4.64 -1.48 10.31
N ARG A 22 4.87 -1.64 11.62
CA ARG A 22 4.50 -2.83 12.40
C ARG A 22 3.07 -2.69 12.94
N VAL A 23 2.10 -2.69 12.06
CA VAL A 23 0.67 -2.60 12.38
C VAL A 23 -0.03 -3.79 11.73
N PHE A 24 -0.86 -4.50 12.47
CA PHE A 24 -1.63 -5.61 11.93
C PHE A 24 -2.76 -5.11 11.01
N SER A 25 -3.02 -5.87 9.96
CA SER A 25 -4.11 -5.55 9.02
C SER A 25 -5.47 -5.50 9.72
N SER A 26 -5.69 -6.37 10.71
CA SER A 26 -6.89 -6.38 11.55
C SER A 26 -7.14 -5.08 12.30
N ASP A 27 -6.08 -4.32 12.61
CA ASP A 27 -6.19 -3.10 13.40
C ASP A 27 -6.50 -1.88 12.52
N PHE A 28 -6.00 -1.84 11.29
CA PHE A 28 -6.17 -0.66 10.45
C PHE A 28 -7.26 -0.79 9.36
N LEU A 29 -7.58 -1.98 8.90
CA LEU A 29 -8.60 -2.15 7.86
C LEU A 29 -9.98 -1.61 8.27
N PRO A 30 -10.45 -1.74 9.52
CA PRO A 30 -11.66 -1.06 9.95
C PRO A 30 -11.58 0.47 9.87
N VAL A 31 -10.39 1.05 10.06
CA VAL A 31 -10.18 2.50 9.93
C VAL A 31 -10.24 2.95 8.46
N VAL A 32 -9.79 2.09 7.52
CA VAL A 32 -9.97 2.33 6.08
C VAL A 32 -11.45 2.39 5.70
N GLU A 33 -12.28 1.54 6.30
CA GLU A 33 -13.73 1.54 6.09
C GLU A 33 -14.37 2.84 6.56
N GLU A 34 -14.00 3.33 7.74
CA GLU A 34 -14.48 4.60 8.29
C GLU A 34 -14.00 5.82 7.47
N ALA A 35 -12.89 5.69 6.75
CA ALA A 35 -12.37 6.73 5.86
C ALA A 35 -13.06 6.77 4.48
N ALA A 36 -14.25 6.22 4.33
CA ALA A 36 -14.96 6.04 3.05
C ALA A 36 -15.24 7.32 2.24
N GLY A 37 -15.10 8.50 2.83
CA GLY A 37 -15.19 9.78 2.12
C GLY A 37 -13.92 10.15 1.34
N ILE A 38 -12.82 9.44 1.56
CA ILE A 38 -11.53 9.65 0.90
C ILE A 38 -11.44 8.70 -0.28
N THR A 39 -11.05 9.23 -1.43
CA THR A 39 -10.97 8.45 -2.68
C THR A 39 -9.53 8.12 -3.10
N HIS A 40 -8.53 8.67 -2.43
CA HIS A 40 -7.12 8.46 -2.75
C HIS A 40 -6.37 8.01 -1.50
N PHE A 41 -5.78 6.82 -1.56
CA PHE A 41 -5.02 6.24 -0.46
C PHE A 41 -3.61 5.85 -0.91
N GLU A 42 -2.63 6.12 -0.08
CA GLU A 42 -1.34 5.47 -0.19
C GLU A 42 -1.42 4.14 0.57
N ALA A 43 -1.61 3.06 -0.19
CA ALA A 43 -1.99 1.75 0.31
C ALA A 43 -0.82 0.74 0.34
N GLY A 44 0.39 1.16 -0.08
CA GLY A 44 1.51 0.25 -0.13
C GLY A 44 2.87 0.91 -0.35
N GLY A 45 3.89 0.15 -0.10
CA GLY A 45 5.30 0.52 -0.27
C GLY A 45 6.20 -0.55 0.32
N GLY A 46 7.47 -0.56 -0.06
CA GLY A 46 8.41 -1.64 0.28
C GLY A 46 8.45 -2.00 1.75
N ALA A 47 8.62 -1.01 2.63
CA ALA A 47 8.70 -1.24 4.07
C ALA A 47 7.40 -1.80 4.67
N LEU A 48 6.23 -1.38 4.17
CA LEU A 48 4.95 -1.92 4.63
C LEU A 48 4.82 -3.40 4.26
N PHE A 49 5.16 -3.78 3.04
CA PHE A 49 5.12 -5.17 2.60
C PHE A 49 6.11 -6.05 3.36
N GLN A 50 7.31 -5.54 3.60
CA GLN A 50 8.33 -6.25 4.38
C GLN A 50 7.91 -6.40 5.84
N ALA A 51 7.34 -5.38 6.45
CA ALA A 51 6.88 -5.44 7.83
C ALA A 51 5.73 -6.42 8.01
N ALA A 52 4.76 -6.44 7.11
CA ALA A 52 3.68 -7.41 7.11
C ALA A 52 4.23 -8.85 7.10
N TYR A 53 5.17 -9.14 6.21
CA TYR A 53 5.75 -10.47 6.07
C TYR A 53 6.66 -10.84 7.26
N PHE A 54 7.65 -9.98 7.59
CA PHE A 54 8.70 -10.35 8.54
C PHE A 54 8.31 -10.19 10.01
N TYR A 55 7.42 -9.26 10.33
CA TYR A 55 7.09 -8.92 11.71
C TYR A 55 5.66 -9.28 12.11
N SER A 56 4.71 -9.15 11.18
CA SER A 56 3.30 -9.45 11.47
C SER A 56 2.90 -10.87 11.05
N ASN A 57 3.76 -11.58 10.30
CA ASN A 57 3.46 -12.90 9.72
C ASN A 57 2.18 -12.88 8.89
N GLU A 58 1.96 -11.80 8.15
CA GLU A 58 0.82 -11.61 7.26
C GLU A 58 1.24 -11.72 5.79
N ASP A 59 0.34 -12.21 4.96
CA ASP A 59 0.50 -12.19 3.51
C ASP A 59 0.20 -10.79 2.99
N ALA A 60 1.24 -10.07 2.54
CA ALA A 60 1.13 -8.71 2.03
C ALA A 60 0.19 -8.60 0.81
N PHE A 61 0.07 -9.63 -0.01
CA PHE A 61 -0.85 -9.65 -1.15
C PHE A 61 -2.30 -9.71 -0.67
N ARG A 62 -2.57 -10.57 0.32
CA ARG A 62 -3.88 -10.64 0.94
C ARG A 62 -4.28 -9.33 1.61
N VAL A 63 -3.35 -8.68 2.29
CA VAL A 63 -3.59 -7.36 2.90
C VAL A 63 -3.97 -6.32 1.84
N MET A 64 -3.31 -6.32 0.67
CA MET A 64 -3.69 -5.45 -0.44
C MET A 64 -5.08 -5.76 -1.00
N ASP A 65 -5.41 -7.03 -1.18
CA ASP A 65 -6.73 -7.47 -1.64
C ASP A 65 -7.84 -7.03 -0.68
N ASP A 66 -7.62 -7.19 0.62
CA ASP A 66 -8.55 -6.74 1.67
C ASP A 66 -8.67 -5.21 1.69
N PHE A 67 -7.57 -4.49 1.55
CA PHE A 67 -7.60 -3.03 1.43
C PHE A 67 -8.44 -2.60 0.22
N ARG A 68 -8.23 -3.20 -0.95
CA ARG A 68 -9.02 -2.92 -2.15
C ARG A 68 -10.49 -3.21 -1.95
N ARG A 69 -10.82 -4.33 -1.35
CA ARG A 69 -12.21 -4.73 -1.08
C ARG A 69 -12.92 -3.70 -0.18
N ILE A 70 -12.25 -3.21 0.86
CA ILE A 70 -12.81 -2.26 1.83
C ILE A 70 -12.87 -0.85 1.24
N ALA A 71 -11.80 -0.36 0.61
CA ALA A 71 -11.78 0.96 0.00
C ALA A 71 -12.74 1.10 -1.21
N GLY A 72 -13.15 -0.03 -1.79
CA GLY A 72 -14.06 -0.09 -2.93
C GLY A 72 -13.38 0.14 -4.28
N ASN A 73 -14.10 -0.17 -5.35
CA ASN A 73 -13.56 -0.17 -6.71
C ASN A 73 -13.22 1.23 -7.26
N ASN A 74 -13.84 2.27 -6.71
CA ASN A 74 -13.64 3.65 -7.17
C ASN A 74 -12.46 4.36 -6.48
N ALA A 75 -11.88 3.75 -5.44
CA ALA A 75 -10.73 4.32 -4.77
C ALA A 75 -9.46 4.19 -5.62
N ASN A 76 -8.69 5.27 -5.69
CA ASN A 76 -7.32 5.23 -6.21
C ASN A 76 -6.39 4.75 -5.10
N LEU A 77 -5.83 3.55 -5.28
CA LEU A 77 -4.83 2.99 -4.37
C LEU A 77 -3.45 3.16 -5.00
N GLN A 78 -2.60 3.88 -4.30
CA GLN A 78 -1.23 4.12 -4.72
C GLN A 78 -0.27 3.27 -3.88
N THR A 79 0.74 2.71 -4.54
CA THR A 79 1.93 2.17 -3.89
C THR A 79 3.16 2.99 -4.23
N LEU A 80 4.10 3.08 -3.31
CA LEU A 80 5.37 3.74 -3.55
C LEU A 80 6.36 2.76 -4.20
N ALA A 81 6.94 3.16 -5.33
CA ALA A 81 8.10 2.51 -5.92
C ALA A 81 9.31 3.45 -5.89
N ARG A 82 10.50 2.90 -5.69
CA ARG A 82 11.75 3.65 -5.58
C ARG A 82 12.74 3.22 -6.65
N GLY A 83 12.46 3.57 -7.91
CA GLY A 83 13.40 3.27 -8.99
C GLY A 83 13.81 1.80 -9.01
N ILE A 84 15.10 1.52 -8.78
CA ILE A 84 15.66 0.17 -8.89
C ILE A 84 15.51 -0.71 -7.63
N ASN A 85 15.03 -0.17 -6.53
CA ASN A 85 14.83 -0.92 -5.28
C ASN A 85 13.38 -0.91 -4.80
N VAL A 86 12.46 -1.19 -5.70
CA VAL A 86 11.00 -1.04 -5.53
C VAL A 86 10.42 -1.62 -4.23
N VAL A 87 10.96 -2.72 -3.72
CA VAL A 87 10.46 -3.40 -2.52
C VAL A 87 11.53 -3.56 -1.44
N GLY A 88 12.79 -3.49 -1.80
CA GLY A 88 13.90 -3.81 -0.91
C GLY A 88 14.78 -2.61 -0.55
N LEU A 89 15.81 -2.89 0.23
CA LEU A 89 16.87 -1.93 0.57
C LEU A 89 18.02 -1.97 -0.43
N ASP A 90 17.99 -2.86 -1.40
CA ASP A 90 19.03 -3.06 -2.40
C ASP A 90 18.46 -3.02 -3.81
N SER A 91 19.35 -2.87 -4.79
CA SER A 91 19.00 -2.83 -6.21
C SER A 91 18.35 -4.13 -6.67
N GLN A 92 17.31 -4.02 -7.48
CA GLN A 92 16.60 -5.17 -8.01
C GLN A 92 16.79 -5.28 -9.54
N PRO A 93 16.90 -6.50 -10.08
CA PRO A 93 16.89 -6.73 -11.52
C PRO A 93 15.64 -6.19 -12.20
N ARG A 94 15.79 -5.78 -13.46
CA ARG A 94 14.68 -5.19 -14.25
C ARG A 94 13.42 -6.08 -14.28
N ASP A 95 13.60 -7.40 -14.31
CA ASP A 95 12.47 -8.33 -14.37
C ASP A 95 11.70 -8.37 -13.06
N ILE A 96 12.36 -8.19 -11.91
CA ILE A 96 11.71 -8.05 -10.61
C ILE A 96 10.90 -6.76 -10.55
N ILE A 97 11.41 -5.65 -11.11
CA ILE A 97 10.67 -4.38 -11.17
C ILE A 97 9.39 -4.55 -11.99
N LYS A 98 9.47 -5.21 -13.14
CA LYS A 98 8.28 -5.51 -13.97
C LYS A 98 7.28 -6.40 -13.25
N LEU A 99 7.77 -7.47 -12.61
CA LEU A 99 6.95 -8.39 -11.85
C LEU A 99 6.24 -7.66 -10.70
N HIS A 100 6.95 -6.77 -9.98
CA HIS A 100 6.38 -5.96 -8.95
C HIS A 100 5.19 -5.14 -9.46
N ALA A 101 5.36 -4.40 -10.57
CA ALA A 101 4.28 -3.60 -11.15
C ALA A 101 3.07 -4.47 -11.57
N GLN A 102 3.32 -5.64 -12.15
CA GLN A 102 2.25 -6.58 -12.52
C GLN A 102 1.49 -7.11 -11.30
N LEU A 103 2.21 -7.45 -10.23
CA LEU A 103 1.61 -7.92 -8.98
C LEU A 103 0.81 -6.82 -8.28
N MET A 104 1.36 -5.60 -8.21
CA MET A 104 0.62 -4.46 -7.66
C MET A 104 -0.71 -4.26 -8.38
N LYS A 105 -0.69 -4.25 -9.72
CA LYS A 105 -1.91 -4.14 -10.53
C LYS A 105 -2.88 -5.30 -10.26
N LYS A 106 -2.38 -6.53 -10.19
CA LYS A 106 -3.19 -7.73 -9.91
C LYS A 106 -3.92 -7.62 -8.57
N HIS A 107 -3.27 -7.06 -7.57
CA HIS A 107 -3.79 -6.90 -6.20
C HIS A 107 -4.44 -5.53 -5.96
N GLY A 108 -4.94 -4.90 -7.01
CA GLY A 108 -5.85 -3.77 -6.92
C GLY A 108 -5.19 -2.39 -6.77
N ILE A 109 -3.86 -2.29 -6.87
CA ILE A 109 -3.17 -1.00 -6.93
C ILE A 109 -3.41 -0.36 -8.29
N THR A 110 -3.77 0.91 -8.30
CA THR A 110 -4.13 1.67 -9.51
C THR A 110 -3.07 2.68 -9.92
N THR A 111 -2.19 3.06 -8.99
CA THR A 111 -1.13 4.06 -9.23
C THR A 111 0.17 3.61 -8.56
N ILE A 112 1.29 3.77 -9.26
CA ILE A 112 2.65 3.53 -8.76
C ILE A 112 3.47 4.80 -8.97
#